data_8d2d5440e7151846bd56d99ce5df782a
#
_entry.id   8d2d5440e7151846bd56d99ce5df782a
#
_cell.length_a   1.000
_cell.length_b   1.000
_cell.length_c   1.000
_cell.angle_alpha   90.00
_cell.angle_beta   90.00
_cell.angle_gamma   90.00
#
_symmetry.space_group_name_H-M   'P 1'
#
loop_
_entity.id
_entity.type
_entity.pdbx_description
1 polymer ?
#
loop_
_entity_poly.entity_id
_entity_poly.type
_entity_poly.pdbx_seq_one_letter_code
_entity_poly.pdbx_strand_id
1 'polypeptide(L)'
;RDRGFLLGDAIFETILFNNQKIILFNYHYERFIKSIKKNYFNFFISKKKLEDIIHKLVKKNKIDTRRVAIRLTLSRGVSKARGLDFNNDHACTFLITLSNLATNKTIPKIRIKTSDIKRLSNSILSQNKTSNYFENIVAKHISKKEKFDDALFLNEKNKICCCSSSNIYFVENNKIFTPPLKDGALDGTVRKLLLKKKKVAVKSISLNNLKKVSEVFLTNSILGVRPVTKIDKISFDFGPKTKTIMKYSESLGI
;
A
#
# COMPACT_ATOMS: atom_id res chain seq x y z
N ARG A 1 -2.93 -25.05 -10.90
CA ARG A 1 -1.85 -24.72 -11.86
C ARG A 1 -1.72 -23.22 -12.17
N ASP A 2 -2.46 -22.35 -11.45
CA ASP A 2 -2.34 -20.91 -11.63
C ASP A 2 -0.98 -20.40 -11.15
N ARG A 3 -0.25 -19.68 -11.99
CA ARG A 3 1.10 -19.17 -11.73
C ARG A 3 1.13 -18.15 -10.57
N GLY A 4 0.02 -17.41 -10.39
CA GLY A 4 -0.10 -16.50 -9.24
C GLY A 4 -0.05 -17.23 -7.90
N PHE A 5 -0.69 -18.40 -7.82
CA PHE A 5 -0.63 -19.24 -6.62
C PHE A 5 0.72 -19.96 -6.47
N LEU A 6 1.24 -20.55 -7.55
CA LEU A 6 2.44 -21.38 -7.48
C LEU A 6 3.73 -20.56 -7.36
N LEU A 7 3.81 -19.40 -7.99
CA LEU A 7 5.04 -18.63 -8.16
C LEU A 7 4.94 -17.18 -7.65
N GLY A 8 3.76 -16.75 -7.17
CA GLY A 8 3.53 -15.35 -6.88
C GLY A 8 3.51 -14.46 -8.13
N ASP A 9 3.39 -15.05 -9.35
CA ASP A 9 3.36 -14.32 -10.63
C ASP A 9 2.01 -13.61 -10.82
N ALA A 10 1.79 -12.61 -9.94
CA ALA A 10 0.56 -11.84 -9.88
C ALA A 10 0.79 -10.44 -9.34
N ILE A 11 -0.03 -9.51 -9.78
CA ILE A 11 -0.14 -8.14 -9.27
C ILE A 11 -1.50 -7.91 -8.65
N PHE A 12 -1.60 -6.95 -7.73
CA PHE A 12 -2.89 -6.64 -7.12
C PHE A 12 -3.07 -5.16 -6.78
N GLU A 13 -4.33 -4.76 -6.66
CA GLU A 13 -4.75 -3.50 -6.06
C GLU A 13 -5.66 -3.74 -4.86
N THR A 14 -5.69 -2.77 -3.95
CA THR A 14 -6.65 -2.76 -2.84
C THR A 14 -7.25 -1.37 -2.76
N ILE A 15 -8.51 -1.26 -3.07
CA ILE A 15 -9.24 -0.01 -3.28
C ILE A 15 -10.32 0.10 -2.20
N LEU A 16 -10.47 1.27 -1.60
CA LEU A 16 -11.56 1.54 -0.69
C LEU A 16 -12.82 1.93 -1.48
N PHE A 17 -13.93 1.27 -1.17
CA PHE A 17 -15.26 1.72 -1.51
C PHE A 17 -15.91 2.26 -0.24
N ASN A 18 -16.39 3.49 -0.28
CA ASN A 18 -17.00 4.15 0.87
C ASN A 18 -18.05 5.16 0.39
N ASN A 19 -19.21 5.21 1.04
CA ASN A 19 -20.31 6.10 0.68
C ASN A 19 -20.61 6.08 -0.84
N GLN A 20 -20.81 4.89 -1.40
CA GLN A 20 -21.12 4.64 -2.81
C GLN A 20 -20.05 5.14 -3.82
N LYS A 21 -18.84 5.47 -3.34
CA LYS A 21 -17.73 5.95 -4.17
C LYS A 21 -16.55 5.00 -4.13
N ILE A 22 -15.91 4.81 -5.28
CA ILE A 22 -14.62 4.14 -5.39
C ILE A 22 -13.54 5.19 -5.12
N ILE A 23 -12.92 5.10 -3.95
CA ILE A 23 -12.00 6.14 -3.47
C ILE A 23 -10.67 6.09 -4.22
N LEU A 24 -10.18 7.24 -4.67
CA LEU A 24 -8.94 7.41 -5.44
C LEU A 24 -8.84 6.51 -6.68
N PHE A 25 -9.97 6.19 -7.32
CA PHE A 25 -10.03 5.22 -8.42
C PHE A 25 -9.04 5.49 -9.55
N ASN A 26 -8.89 6.76 -9.96
CA ASN A 26 -7.95 7.14 -11.02
C ASN A 26 -6.51 6.73 -10.69
N TYR A 27 -6.05 6.99 -9.46
CA TYR A 27 -4.69 6.63 -9.03
C TYR A 27 -4.47 5.11 -8.97
N HIS A 28 -5.50 4.35 -8.54
CA HIS A 28 -5.47 2.89 -8.52
C HIS A 28 -5.45 2.32 -9.93
N TYR A 29 -6.33 2.77 -10.80
CA TYR A 29 -6.41 2.34 -12.18
C TYR A 29 -5.10 2.61 -12.94
N GLU A 30 -4.56 3.83 -12.87
CA GLU A 30 -3.28 4.19 -13.50
C GLU A 30 -2.14 3.29 -13.02
N ARG A 31 -2.04 3.03 -11.70
CA ARG A 31 -1.00 2.15 -11.16
C ARG A 31 -1.17 0.71 -11.63
N PHE A 32 -2.40 0.21 -11.65
CA PHE A 32 -2.71 -1.14 -12.11
C PHE A 32 -2.34 -1.33 -13.58
N ILE A 33 -2.78 -0.43 -14.47
CA ILE A 33 -2.45 -0.50 -15.91
C ILE A 33 -0.94 -0.34 -16.14
N LYS A 34 -0.27 0.56 -15.39
CA LYS A 34 1.19 0.68 -15.46
C LYS A 34 1.89 -0.63 -15.05
N SER A 35 1.40 -1.30 -14.01
CA SER A 35 1.94 -2.58 -13.55
C SER A 35 1.69 -3.70 -14.56
N ILE A 36 0.51 -3.76 -15.20
CA ILE A 36 0.20 -4.70 -16.27
C ILE A 36 1.23 -4.57 -17.40
N LYS A 37 1.41 -3.36 -17.92
CA LYS A 37 2.34 -3.09 -19.03
C LYS A 37 3.80 -3.39 -18.64
N LYS A 38 4.24 -2.91 -17.49
CA LYS A 38 5.63 -3.05 -17.02
C LYS A 38 6.03 -4.50 -16.78
N ASN A 39 5.09 -5.35 -16.39
CA ASN A 39 5.35 -6.75 -16.08
C ASN A 39 4.83 -7.72 -17.16
N TYR A 40 4.58 -7.23 -18.37
CA TYR A 40 4.25 -8.02 -19.55
C TYR A 40 3.01 -8.92 -19.39
N PHE A 41 1.98 -8.46 -18.66
CA PHE A 41 0.69 -9.18 -18.62
C PHE A 41 -0.09 -8.91 -19.90
N ASN A 42 -0.52 -9.96 -20.59
CA ASN A 42 -1.44 -9.86 -21.73
C ASN A 42 -2.88 -9.69 -21.24
N PHE A 43 -3.19 -8.53 -20.69
CA PHE A 43 -4.51 -8.21 -20.14
C PHE A 43 -4.84 -6.74 -20.33
N PHE A 44 -6.08 -6.47 -20.68
CA PHE A 44 -6.62 -5.12 -20.78
C PHE A 44 -8.05 -5.06 -20.23
N ILE A 45 -8.33 -4.01 -19.48
CA ILE A 45 -9.66 -3.62 -19.03
C ILE A 45 -9.79 -2.10 -19.08
N SER A 46 -10.83 -1.57 -19.72
CA SER A 46 -11.04 -0.14 -19.72
C SER A 46 -11.47 0.35 -18.32
N LYS A 47 -11.14 1.60 -18.00
CA LYS A 47 -11.48 2.21 -16.71
C LYS A 47 -12.98 2.15 -16.42
N LYS A 48 -13.82 2.51 -17.43
CA LYS A 48 -15.28 2.46 -17.31
C LYS A 48 -15.78 1.04 -17.04
N LYS A 49 -15.29 0.05 -17.78
CA LYS A 49 -15.70 -1.36 -17.58
C LYS A 49 -15.34 -1.85 -16.18
N LEU A 50 -14.14 -1.51 -15.67
CA LEU A 50 -13.74 -1.89 -14.32
C LEU A 50 -14.62 -1.21 -13.25
N GLU A 51 -14.92 0.06 -13.41
CA GLU A 51 -15.82 0.83 -12.54
C GLU A 51 -17.22 0.21 -12.51
N ASP A 52 -17.80 -0.09 -13.68
CA ASP A 52 -19.11 -0.71 -13.80
C ASP A 52 -19.17 -2.10 -13.13
N ILE A 53 -18.12 -2.92 -13.30
CA ILE A 53 -18.02 -4.24 -12.65
C ILE A 53 -17.98 -4.08 -11.12
N ILE A 54 -17.19 -3.14 -10.61
CA ILE A 54 -17.10 -2.91 -9.16
C ILE A 54 -18.46 -2.51 -8.59
N HIS A 55 -19.15 -1.54 -9.20
CA HIS A 55 -20.48 -1.13 -8.75
C HIS A 55 -21.51 -2.26 -8.80
N LYS A 56 -21.51 -3.06 -9.87
CA LYS A 56 -22.38 -4.24 -10.00
C LYS A 56 -22.11 -5.28 -8.90
N LEU A 57 -20.82 -5.55 -8.59
CA LEU A 57 -20.45 -6.49 -7.53
C LEU A 57 -20.88 -6.00 -6.16
N VAL A 58 -20.63 -4.73 -5.84
CA VAL A 58 -21.04 -4.12 -4.55
C VAL A 58 -22.55 -4.19 -4.38
N LYS A 59 -23.32 -3.80 -5.41
CA LYS A 59 -24.79 -3.86 -5.41
C LYS A 59 -25.30 -5.29 -5.25
N LYS A 60 -24.75 -6.27 -6.02
CA LYS A 60 -25.15 -7.67 -5.96
C LYS A 60 -24.93 -8.28 -4.56
N ASN A 61 -23.88 -7.84 -3.85
CA ASN A 61 -23.57 -8.30 -2.50
C ASN A 61 -24.30 -7.50 -1.39
N LYS A 62 -25.15 -6.52 -1.74
CA LYS A 62 -25.93 -5.69 -0.79
C LYS A 62 -25.05 -4.99 0.27
N ILE A 63 -23.90 -4.45 -0.15
CA ILE A 63 -22.91 -3.81 0.72
C ILE A 63 -22.55 -2.38 0.27
N ASP A 64 -23.39 -1.77 -0.54
CA ASP A 64 -23.23 -0.44 -1.14
C ASP A 64 -23.19 0.72 -0.14
N THR A 65 -23.77 0.53 1.05
CA THR A 65 -23.76 1.51 2.15
C THR A 65 -22.62 1.31 3.15
N ARG A 66 -21.74 0.32 2.94
CA ARG A 66 -20.67 -0.05 3.86
C ARG A 66 -19.31 0.39 3.35
N ARG A 67 -18.34 0.45 4.28
CA ARG A 67 -16.93 0.52 3.90
C ARG A 67 -16.48 -0.87 3.46
N VAL A 68 -15.94 -0.95 2.25
CA VAL A 68 -15.53 -2.21 1.61
C VAL A 68 -14.12 -2.10 1.06
N ALA A 69 -13.28 -3.08 1.33
CA ALA A 69 -12.03 -3.26 0.62
C ALA A 69 -12.28 -4.07 -0.64
N ILE A 70 -12.00 -3.49 -1.79
CA ILE A 70 -12.05 -4.14 -3.09
C ILE A 70 -10.63 -4.57 -3.44
N ARG A 71 -10.40 -5.85 -3.61
CA ARG A 71 -9.12 -6.36 -4.08
C ARG A 71 -9.24 -6.80 -5.54
N LEU A 72 -8.44 -6.20 -6.39
CA LEU A 72 -8.19 -6.67 -7.75
C LEU A 72 -6.94 -7.53 -7.72
N THR A 73 -7.00 -8.74 -8.23
CA THR A 73 -5.83 -9.62 -8.38
C THR A 73 -5.76 -10.08 -9.82
N LEU A 74 -4.62 -9.86 -10.46
CA LEU A 74 -4.34 -10.33 -11.81
C LEU A 74 -3.14 -11.26 -11.75
N SER A 75 -3.36 -12.55 -12.00
CA SER A 75 -2.28 -13.52 -12.21
C SER A 75 -2.04 -13.74 -13.70
N ARG A 76 -0.87 -14.27 -14.03
CA ARG A 76 -0.57 -14.66 -15.41
C ARG A 76 -1.40 -15.86 -15.87
N GLY A 77 -2.16 -16.46 -14.97
CA GLY A 77 -3.10 -17.54 -15.26
C GLY A 77 -2.48 -18.94 -15.17
N VAL A 78 -3.20 -19.90 -15.73
CA VAL A 78 -2.84 -21.31 -15.67
C VAL A 78 -1.79 -21.63 -16.73
N SER A 79 -0.66 -22.23 -16.31
CA SER A 79 0.35 -22.74 -17.24
C SER A 79 0.11 -24.24 -17.53
N LYS A 80 0.27 -24.61 -18.79
CA LYS A 80 0.26 -26.03 -19.24
C LYS A 80 1.58 -26.73 -18.93
N ALA A 81 2.69 -26.00 -18.99
CA ALA A 81 4.03 -26.51 -18.71
C ALA A 81 4.56 -26.06 -17.33
N ARG A 82 5.51 -26.83 -16.80
CA ARG A 82 6.32 -26.39 -15.65
C ARG A 82 7.41 -25.44 -16.11
N GLY A 83 7.87 -24.58 -15.23
CA GLY A 83 9.00 -23.67 -15.48
C GLY A 83 8.63 -22.20 -15.28
N LEU A 84 9.62 -21.33 -15.49
CA LEU A 84 9.50 -19.90 -15.30
C LEU A 84 9.11 -19.18 -16.58
N ASP A 85 9.30 -19.79 -17.72
CA ASP A 85 8.97 -19.18 -19.01
C ASP A 85 7.49 -18.87 -19.13
N PHE A 86 7.18 -17.76 -19.75
CA PHE A 86 5.82 -17.40 -20.12
C PHE A 86 5.81 -16.83 -21.54
N ASN A 87 4.78 -17.15 -22.26
CA ASN A 87 4.44 -16.55 -23.56
C ASN A 87 3.11 -15.79 -23.42
N ASN A 88 2.73 -15.06 -24.45
CA ASN A 88 1.50 -14.29 -24.45
C ASN A 88 0.22 -15.13 -24.62
N ASP A 89 0.34 -16.46 -24.75
CA ASP A 89 -0.78 -17.38 -24.99
C ASP A 89 -1.51 -17.77 -23.69
N HIS A 90 -0.97 -17.38 -22.53
CA HIS A 90 -1.64 -17.61 -21.26
C HIS A 90 -2.79 -16.62 -21.05
N ALA A 91 -4.01 -17.15 -20.88
CA ALA A 91 -5.14 -16.36 -20.44
C ALA A 91 -4.93 -15.96 -18.97
N CYS A 92 -4.76 -14.66 -18.71
CA CYS A 92 -4.65 -14.16 -17.35
C CYS A 92 -5.91 -14.47 -16.53
N THR A 93 -5.72 -14.81 -15.25
CA THR A 93 -6.83 -14.89 -14.29
C THR A 93 -7.01 -13.54 -13.62
N PHE A 94 -8.18 -12.93 -13.80
CA PHE A 94 -8.53 -11.67 -13.14
C PHE A 94 -9.65 -11.91 -12.13
N LEU A 95 -9.34 -11.66 -10.85
CA LEU A 95 -10.25 -11.87 -9.74
C LEU A 95 -10.51 -10.55 -9.02
N ILE A 96 -11.78 -10.26 -8.72
CA ILE A 96 -12.20 -9.14 -7.87
C ILE A 96 -12.89 -9.71 -6.64
N THR A 97 -12.35 -9.41 -5.46
CA THR A 97 -12.95 -9.81 -4.19
C THR A 97 -13.32 -8.59 -3.35
N LEU A 98 -14.36 -8.76 -2.53
CA LEU A 98 -14.89 -7.74 -1.65
C LEU A 98 -14.76 -8.21 -0.20
N SER A 99 -14.33 -7.32 0.70
CA SER A 99 -14.26 -7.59 2.13
C SER A 99 -14.86 -6.43 2.90
N ASN A 100 -15.84 -6.69 3.75
CA ASN A 100 -16.41 -5.69 4.64
C ASN A 100 -15.34 -5.18 5.61
N LEU A 101 -15.32 -3.87 5.81
CA LEU A 101 -14.44 -3.22 6.76
C LEU A 101 -15.23 -2.78 7.98
N ALA A 102 -14.70 -3.07 9.16
CA ALA A 102 -15.28 -2.56 10.39
C ALA A 102 -15.17 -1.03 10.43
N THR A 103 -16.21 -0.37 10.91
CA THR A 103 -16.20 1.07 11.22
C THR A 103 -15.62 1.26 12.61
N ASN A 104 -14.31 1.37 12.72
CA ASN A 104 -13.68 1.68 13.99
C ASN A 104 -13.86 3.18 14.30
N LYS A 105 -14.47 3.49 15.44
CA LYS A 105 -14.63 4.88 15.94
C LYS A 105 -13.31 5.46 16.51
N THR A 106 -12.34 4.62 16.83
CA THR A 106 -11.07 5.04 17.43
C THR A 106 -9.94 4.95 16.40
N ILE A 107 -9.09 5.96 16.38
CA ILE A 107 -7.88 5.99 15.57
C ILE A 107 -6.79 5.22 16.33
N PRO A 108 -6.34 4.06 15.81
CA PRO A 108 -5.31 3.31 16.50
C PRO A 108 -3.98 4.06 16.41
N LYS A 109 -3.37 4.31 17.57
CA LYS A 109 -1.98 4.75 17.67
C LYS A 109 -1.07 3.58 17.34
N ILE A 110 -0.13 3.76 16.43
CA ILE A 110 0.70 2.67 15.88
C ILE A 110 2.09 2.71 16.50
N ARG A 111 2.56 1.56 16.97
CA ARG A 111 3.94 1.33 17.41
C ARG A 111 4.62 0.44 16.36
N ILE A 112 5.80 0.82 15.92
CA ILE A 112 6.51 0.18 14.81
C ILE A 112 7.84 -0.36 15.30
N LYS A 113 8.19 -1.58 14.86
CA LYS A 113 9.50 -2.20 15.07
C LYS A 113 10.30 -2.13 13.78
N THR A 114 11.56 -1.75 13.86
CA THR A 114 12.49 -1.89 12.73
C THR A 114 12.73 -3.38 12.46
N SER A 115 12.54 -3.78 11.21
CA SER A 115 12.73 -5.18 10.77
C SER A 115 14.19 -5.44 10.40
N ASP A 116 14.68 -6.64 10.72
CA ASP A 116 15.97 -7.12 10.24
C ASP A 116 15.93 -7.51 8.76
N ILE A 117 14.72 -7.82 8.25
CA ILE A 117 14.52 -8.09 6.82
C ILE A 117 14.71 -6.78 6.05
N LYS A 118 15.72 -6.73 5.19
CA LYS A 118 16.02 -5.58 4.32
C LYS A 118 15.23 -5.64 3.03
N ARG A 119 14.84 -4.48 2.53
CA ARG A 119 14.17 -4.33 1.24
C ARG A 119 15.15 -3.82 0.19
N LEU A 120 15.35 -4.57 -0.88
CA LEU A 120 16.21 -4.10 -1.98
C LEU A 120 15.54 -2.94 -2.72
N SER A 121 16.24 -1.80 -2.76
CA SER A 121 15.67 -0.54 -3.28
C SER A 121 15.38 -0.58 -4.78
N ASN A 122 16.20 -1.27 -5.56
CA ASN A 122 16.04 -1.41 -7.02
C ASN A 122 15.34 -2.70 -7.45
N SER A 123 14.83 -3.49 -6.52
CA SER A 123 14.08 -4.72 -6.82
C SER A 123 12.78 -4.42 -7.56
N ILE A 124 12.44 -5.25 -8.54
CA ILE A 124 11.15 -5.23 -9.21
C ILE A 124 9.99 -5.37 -8.21
N LEU A 125 10.18 -6.12 -7.12
CA LEU A 125 9.19 -6.34 -6.07
C LEU A 125 8.94 -5.05 -5.25
N SER A 126 9.96 -4.24 -5.02
CA SER A 126 9.82 -2.96 -4.32
C SER A 126 9.06 -1.91 -5.14
N GLN A 127 9.19 -1.98 -6.46
CA GLN A 127 8.59 -1.02 -7.40
C GLN A 127 7.18 -1.39 -7.83
N ASN A 128 6.72 -2.62 -7.60
CA ASN A 128 5.43 -3.12 -8.04
C ASN A 128 4.59 -3.64 -6.86
N LYS A 129 3.28 -3.60 -7.01
CA LYS A 129 2.36 -4.19 -6.04
C LYS A 129 2.02 -5.62 -6.46
N THR A 130 2.96 -6.54 -6.19
CA THR A 130 2.88 -7.96 -6.56
C THR A 130 2.32 -8.81 -5.42
N SER A 131 1.94 -10.05 -5.68
CA SER A 131 1.51 -11.01 -4.64
C SER A 131 2.66 -11.59 -3.80
N ASN A 132 3.91 -11.21 -4.06
CA ASN A 132 5.09 -11.62 -3.29
C ASN A 132 5.20 -10.82 -1.98
N TYR A 133 4.30 -11.09 -1.05
CA TYR A 133 4.22 -10.37 0.24
C TYR A 133 4.80 -11.17 1.42
N PHE A 134 5.55 -12.23 1.15
CA PHE A 134 6.03 -13.12 2.20
C PHE A 134 6.90 -12.38 3.23
N GLU A 135 7.88 -11.59 2.79
CA GLU A 135 8.72 -10.77 3.68
C GLU A 135 7.87 -9.78 4.52
N ASN A 136 6.86 -9.14 3.92
CA ASN A 136 5.97 -8.21 4.62
C ASN A 136 5.16 -8.92 5.72
N ILE A 137 4.69 -10.14 5.44
CA ILE A 137 3.92 -10.96 6.39
C ILE A 137 4.81 -11.40 7.55
N VAL A 138 6.00 -11.93 7.27
CA VAL A 138 6.95 -12.42 8.28
C VAL A 138 7.40 -11.25 9.17
N ALA A 139 7.87 -10.15 8.58
CA ALA A 139 8.31 -8.97 9.34
C ALA A 139 7.21 -8.44 10.27
N LYS A 140 5.98 -8.34 9.77
CA LYS A 140 4.83 -7.91 10.58
C LYS A 140 4.51 -8.91 11.69
N HIS A 141 4.61 -10.21 11.43
CA HIS A 141 4.38 -11.24 12.44
C HIS A 141 5.41 -11.17 13.57
N ILE A 142 6.71 -11.03 13.24
CA ILE A 142 7.79 -10.84 14.21
C ILE A 142 7.53 -9.60 15.07
N SER A 143 7.22 -8.46 14.44
CA SER A 143 6.91 -7.22 15.16
C SER A 143 5.74 -7.39 16.14
N LYS A 144 4.70 -8.14 15.76
CA LYS A 144 3.57 -8.41 16.65
C LYS A 144 3.96 -9.28 17.85
N LYS A 145 4.83 -10.27 17.68
CA LYS A 145 5.36 -11.06 18.81
C LYS A 145 6.09 -10.18 19.83
N GLU A 146 6.75 -9.12 19.36
CA GLU A 146 7.42 -8.13 20.23
C GLU A 146 6.47 -7.00 20.71
N LYS A 147 5.16 -7.18 20.58
CA LYS A 147 4.11 -6.23 21.00
C LYS A 147 4.13 -4.89 20.25
N PHE A 148 4.59 -4.88 19.00
CA PHE A 148 4.45 -3.77 18.06
C PHE A 148 3.33 -4.04 17.05
N ASP A 149 2.84 -3.00 16.38
CA ASP A 149 1.67 -3.08 15.50
C ASP A 149 2.04 -3.28 14.03
N ASP A 150 3.25 -2.87 13.62
CA ASP A 150 3.74 -2.98 12.25
C ASP A 150 5.28 -3.04 12.21
N ALA A 151 5.83 -3.44 11.05
CA ALA A 151 7.26 -3.50 10.77
C ALA A 151 7.70 -2.32 9.90
N LEU A 152 8.85 -1.71 10.24
CA LEU A 152 9.56 -0.71 9.43
C LEU A 152 10.66 -1.39 8.62
N PHE A 153 10.64 -1.21 7.30
CA PHE A 153 11.69 -1.71 6.43
C PHE A 153 12.76 -0.65 6.15
N LEU A 154 14.01 -1.09 6.24
CA LEU A 154 15.17 -0.36 5.72
C LEU A 154 15.63 -1.02 4.42
N ASN A 155 16.27 -0.24 3.55
CA ASN A 155 16.95 -0.81 2.39
C ASN A 155 18.39 -1.26 2.70
N GLU A 156 19.10 -1.77 1.70
CA GLU A 156 20.49 -2.21 1.77
C GLU A 156 21.47 -1.09 2.18
N LYS A 157 21.05 0.18 2.02
CA LYS A 157 21.82 1.39 2.43
C LYS A 157 21.35 1.97 3.77
N ASN A 158 20.62 1.19 4.56
CA ASN A 158 20.02 1.60 5.83
C ASN A 158 19.12 2.85 5.76
N LYS A 159 18.52 3.11 4.58
CA LYS A 159 17.49 4.15 4.43
C LYS A 159 16.11 3.56 4.70
N ILE A 160 15.26 4.36 5.34
CA ILE A 160 13.88 3.98 5.62
C ILE A 160 13.10 3.94 4.31
N CYS A 161 12.34 2.84 4.09
CA CYS A 161 11.53 2.64 2.90
C CYS A 161 10.05 2.88 3.16
N CYS A 162 9.46 1.99 3.93
CA CYS A 162 8.00 1.91 4.17
C CYS A 162 7.72 0.97 5.35
N CYS A 163 6.45 0.80 5.72
CA CYS A 163 6.02 -0.27 6.61
C CYS A 163 5.44 -1.46 5.81
N SER A 164 4.98 -2.50 6.50
CA SER A 164 4.56 -3.76 5.87
C SER A 164 3.46 -3.57 4.80
N SER A 165 2.58 -2.59 4.96
CA SER A 165 1.48 -2.30 4.03
C SER A 165 1.16 -0.82 3.87
N SER A 166 2.08 0.08 4.27
CA SER A 166 1.85 1.53 4.33
C SER A 166 3.08 2.32 3.91
N ASN A 167 2.86 3.49 3.30
CA ASN A 167 3.90 4.51 3.20
C ASN A 167 4.08 5.20 4.56
N ILE A 168 5.29 5.68 4.84
CA ILE A 168 5.63 6.37 6.09
C ILE A 168 6.01 7.82 5.80
N TYR A 169 5.69 8.69 6.76
CA TYR A 169 5.93 10.13 6.69
C TYR A 169 6.50 10.63 8.00
N PHE A 170 7.31 11.67 7.90
CA PHE A 170 8.03 12.30 9.00
C PHE A 170 7.83 13.79 8.98
N VAL A 171 7.63 14.38 10.14
CA VAL A 171 7.57 15.84 10.32
C VAL A 171 8.86 16.32 10.95
N GLU A 172 9.58 17.18 10.25
CA GLU A 172 10.81 17.82 10.72
C GLU A 172 10.72 19.32 10.38
N ASN A 173 10.98 20.20 11.34
CA ASN A 173 10.93 21.65 11.17
C ASN A 173 9.63 22.12 10.47
N ASN A 174 8.49 21.63 10.94
CA ASN A 174 7.16 21.96 10.44
C ASN A 174 6.88 21.54 8.96
N LYS A 175 7.78 20.77 8.33
CA LYS A 175 7.64 20.23 6.97
C LYS A 175 7.42 18.71 7.01
N ILE A 176 6.60 18.19 6.09
CA ILE A 176 6.30 16.76 6.00
C ILE A 176 7.14 16.15 4.88
N PHE A 177 7.77 15.03 5.17
CA PHE A 177 8.59 14.27 4.22
C PHE A 177 8.15 12.81 4.12
N THR A 178 8.41 12.20 2.97
CA THR A 178 8.25 10.75 2.74
C THR A 178 9.46 10.22 1.99
N PRO A 179 9.87 8.95 2.21
CA PRO A 179 10.98 8.36 1.47
C PRO A 179 10.76 8.37 -0.04
N PRO A 180 11.84 8.54 -0.84
CA PRO A 180 11.76 8.45 -2.30
C PRO A 180 11.55 7.00 -2.76
N LEU A 181 11.00 6.83 -3.95
CA LEU A 181 10.81 5.49 -4.55
C LEU A 181 12.15 4.76 -4.76
N LYS A 182 13.23 5.50 -5.03
CA LYS A 182 14.59 4.95 -5.16
C LYS A 182 15.13 4.30 -3.87
N ASP A 183 14.51 4.57 -2.72
CA ASP A 183 14.86 3.92 -1.46
C ASP A 183 14.05 2.63 -1.23
N GLY A 184 13.20 2.22 -2.16
CA GLY A 184 12.38 1.00 -2.09
C GLY A 184 10.94 1.21 -1.60
N ALA A 185 10.48 2.46 -1.49
CA ALA A 185 9.09 2.76 -1.17
C ALA A 185 8.16 2.47 -2.36
N LEU A 186 7.00 1.86 -2.08
CA LEU A 186 5.96 1.71 -3.10
C LEU A 186 5.34 3.09 -3.43
N ASP A 187 5.03 3.32 -4.72
CA ASP A 187 4.27 4.51 -5.15
C ASP A 187 2.79 4.39 -4.77
N GLY A 188 2.50 4.62 -3.48
CA GLY A 188 1.16 4.53 -2.92
C GLY A 188 0.20 5.57 -3.47
N THR A 189 -1.08 5.23 -3.61
CA THR A 189 -2.10 6.13 -4.17
C THR A 189 -2.32 7.38 -3.31
N VAL A 190 -2.37 7.22 -1.98
CA VAL A 190 -2.43 8.35 -1.04
C VAL A 190 -1.12 9.15 -1.08
N ARG A 191 0.04 8.48 -1.18
CA ARG A 191 1.35 9.15 -1.33
C ARG A 191 1.35 10.03 -2.58
N LYS A 192 0.94 9.49 -3.72
CA LYS A 192 0.87 10.22 -4.99
C LYS A 192 -0.05 11.44 -4.90
N LEU A 193 -1.20 11.30 -4.26
CA LEU A 193 -2.13 12.40 -4.01
C LEU A 193 -1.49 13.51 -3.16
N LEU A 194 -0.86 13.17 -2.02
CA LEU A 194 -0.26 14.15 -1.11
C LEU A 194 0.89 14.92 -1.77
N LEU A 195 1.72 14.24 -2.56
CA LEU A 195 2.78 14.86 -3.34
C LEU A 195 2.21 15.81 -4.41
N LYS A 196 1.19 15.37 -5.18
CA LYS A 196 0.54 16.20 -6.20
C LYS A 196 -0.08 17.47 -5.60
N LYS A 197 -0.62 17.37 -4.39
CA LYS A 197 -1.18 18.52 -3.66
C LYS A 197 -0.13 19.34 -2.91
N LYS A 198 1.17 19.07 -3.11
CA LYS A 198 2.32 19.77 -2.49
C LYS A 198 2.24 19.82 -0.96
N LYS A 199 1.57 18.87 -0.34
CA LYS A 199 1.48 18.76 1.13
C LYS A 199 2.67 18.06 1.75
N VAL A 200 3.46 17.35 0.95
CA VAL A 200 4.58 16.50 1.36
C VAL A 200 5.71 16.67 0.38
N ALA A 201 6.95 16.68 0.87
CA ALA A 201 8.17 16.63 0.07
C ALA A 201 8.82 15.24 0.13
N VAL A 202 9.77 14.99 -0.76
CA VAL A 202 10.52 13.73 -0.82
C VAL A 202 11.89 13.94 -0.21
N LYS A 203 12.25 13.11 0.80
CA LYS A 203 13.55 13.16 1.48
C LYS A 203 13.95 11.75 1.91
N SER A 204 15.18 11.35 1.59
CA SER A 204 15.77 10.11 2.09
C SER A 204 16.08 10.24 3.58
N ILE A 205 15.68 9.28 4.40
CA ILE A 205 15.77 9.32 5.86
C ILE A 205 16.38 8.02 6.36
N SER A 206 17.23 8.10 7.38
CA SER A 206 17.79 6.96 8.13
C SER A 206 17.28 6.97 9.57
N LEU A 207 17.49 5.89 10.33
CA LEU A 207 17.12 5.82 11.75
C LEU A 207 17.76 6.95 12.58
N ASN A 208 18.99 7.35 12.27
CA ASN A 208 19.67 8.44 12.99
C ASN A 208 18.96 9.78 12.82
N ASN A 209 18.25 9.98 11.72
CA ASN A 209 17.49 11.22 11.50
C ASN A 209 16.23 11.31 12.38
N LEU A 210 15.74 10.18 12.93
CA LEU A 210 14.51 10.15 13.73
C LEU A 210 14.57 11.03 14.97
N LYS A 211 15.77 11.31 15.50
CA LYS A 211 15.97 12.23 16.63
C LYS A 211 15.53 13.68 16.34
N LYS A 212 15.43 14.07 15.05
CA LYS A 212 15.01 15.41 14.61
C LYS A 212 13.53 15.48 14.20
N VAL A 213 12.85 14.34 14.27
CA VAL A 213 11.46 14.18 13.82
C VAL A 213 10.52 14.39 15.01
N SER A 214 9.53 15.26 14.86
CA SER A 214 8.50 15.52 15.87
C SER A 214 7.29 14.62 15.75
N GLU A 215 6.84 14.34 14.52
CA GLU A 215 5.66 13.52 14.27
C GLU A 215 5.96 12.46 13.19
N VAL A 216 5.35 11.28 13.33
CA VAL A 216 5.39 10.20 12.33
C VAL A 216 3.97 9.71 12.06
N PHE A 217 3.66 9.46 10.81
CA PHE A 217 2.39 8.82 10.45
C PHE A 217 2.52 7.89 9.24
N LEU A 218 1.58 7.00 9.12
CA LEU A 218 1.45 6.06 8.00
C LEU A 218 0.26 6.43 7.13
N THR A 219 0.32 6.05 5.84
CA THR A 219 -0.86 6.05 4.99
C THR A 219 -1.00 4.78 4.18
N ASN A 220 -2.24 4.33 4.00
CA ASN A 220 -2.62 3.41 2.94
C ASN A 220 -4.05 3.71 2.46
N SER A 221 -4.46 3.07 1.36
CA SER A 221 -5.76 3.35 0.71
C SER A 221 -6.98 2.86 1.51
N ILE A 222 -6.81 2.01 2.50
CA ILE A 222 -7.91 1.41 3.27
C ILE A 222 -8.07 2.07 4.63
N LEU A 223 -6.96 2.29 5.33
CA LEU A 223 -6.95 2.76 6.71
C LEU A 223 -6.68 4.27 6.82
N GLY A 224 -6.51 4.94 5.68
CA GLY A 224 -6.21 6.37 5.67
C GLY A 224 -4.89 6.71 6.36
N VAL A 225 -4.92 7.76 7.17
CA VAL A 225 -3.78 8.25 7.95
C VAL A 225 -3.81 7.65 9.35
N ARG A 226 -2.69 7.11 9.80
CA ARG A 226 -2.54 6.57 11.16
C ARG A 226 -1.33 7.16 11.85
N PRO A 227 -1.48 7.79 13.01
CA PRO A 227 -0.37 8.34 13.78
C PRO A 227 0.52 7.21 14.32
N VAL A 228 1.84 7.42 14.25
CA VAL A 228 2.84 6.53 14.85
C VAL A 228 3.32 7.20 16.14
N THR A 229 3.21 6.49 17.25
CA THR A 229 3.65 7.00 18.56
C THR A 229 4.98 6.45 19.00
N LYS A 230 5.47 5.39 18.33
CA LYS A 230 6.76 4.79 18.69
C LYS A 230 7.40 4.08 17.49
N ILE A 231 8.70 4.26 17.29
CA ILE A 231 9.56 3.43 16.45
C ILE A 231 10.69 2.91 17.33
N ASP A 232 10.77 1.60 17.54
CA ASP A 232 11.67 0.92 18.47
C ASP A 232 11.58 1.55 19.87
N LYS A 233 12.63 2.28 20.30
CA LYS A 233 12.70 2.99 21.60
C LYS A 233 12.33 4.48 21.50
N ILE A 234 12.14 5.04 20.30
CA ILE A 234 11.91 6.47 20.08
C ILE A 234 10.41 6.74 20.06
N SER A 235 9.94 7.68 20.87
CA SER A 235 8.53 8.12 20.93
C SER A 235 8.29 9.35 20.07
N PHE A 236 7.08 9.51 19.55
CA PHE A 236 6.65 10.62 18.71
C PHE A 236 5.28 11.13 19.14
N ASP A 237 5.04 12.41 18.90
CA ASP A 237 3.77 13.05 19.19
C ASP A 237 2.72 12.81 18.10
N PHE A 238 1.46 12.80 18.50
CA PHE A 238 0.34 12.96 17.59
C PHE A 238 0.05 14.46 17.43
N GLY A 239 0.86 15.12 16.62
CA GLY A 239 0.89 16.57 16.49
C GLY A 239 -0.04 17.15 15.41
N PRO A 240 0.03 18.48 15.20
CA PRO A 240 -0.90 19.22 14.34
C PRO A 240 -0.78 18.87 12.85
N LYS A 241 0.42 18.54 12.35
CA LYS A 241 0.60 18.19 10.93
C LYS A 241 -0.10 16.89 10.60
N THR A 242 0.08 15.86 11.45
CA THR A 242 -0.61 14.57 11.28
C THR A 242 -2.13 14.76 11.34
N LYS A 243 -2.64 15.57 12.29
CA LYS A 243 -4.07 15.88 12.40
C LYS A 243 -4.61 16.58 11.14
N THR A 244 -3.85 17.51 10.56
CA THR A 244 -4.23 18.21 9.32
C THR A 244 -4.32 17.24 8.15
N ILE A 245 -3.35 16.34 7.98
CA ILE A 245 -3.37 15.33 6.90
C ILE A 245 -4.49 14.32 7.12
N MET A 246 -4.79 13.95 8.37
CA MET A 246 -5.94 13.11 8.71
C MET A 246 -7.26 13.72 8.27
N LYS A 247 -7.56 14.95 8.71
CA LYS A 247 -8.79 15.67 8.30
C LYS A 247 -8.90 15.76 6.77
N TYR A 248 -7.78 16.01 6.09
CA TYR A 248 -7.76 16.02 4.63
C TYR A 248 -8.06 14.64 4.02
N SER A 249 -7.52 13.55 4.59
CA SER A 249 -7.82 12.18 4.17
C SER A 249 -9.30 11.84 4.36
N GLU A 250 -9.85 12.15 5.53
CA GLU A 250 -11.26 11.95 5.87
C GLU A 250 -12.21 12.72 4.93
N SER A 251 -11.87 13.96 4.55
CA SER A 251 -12.66 14.73 3.58
C SER A 251 -12.72 14.10 2.19
N LEU A 252 -11.82 13.16 1.89
CA LEU A 252 -11.80 12.38 0.65
C LEU A 252 -12.47 11.01 0.79
N GLY A 253 -12.97 10.70 1.99
CA GLY A 253 -13.61 9.43 2.29
C GLY A 253 -12.65 8.27 2.61
N ILE A 254 -11.36 8.59 2.87
CA ILE A 254 -10.34 7.58 3.20
C ILE A 254 -10.28 7.36 4.71
#